data_80a2b24e1eec065d25308265c88c5f61
#
_entry.id   80a2b24e1eec065d25308265c88c5f61
#
_cell.length_a   1.000
_cell.length_b   1.000
_cell.length_c   1.000
_cell.angle_alpha   90.00
_cell.angle_beta   90.00
_cell.angle_gamma   90.00
#
_symmetry.space_group_name_H-M   'P 1'
#
loop_
_entity.id
_entity.type
_entity.pdbx_description
1 polymer ?
#
loop_
_entity_poly.entity_id
_entity_poly.type
_entity_poly.pdbx_seq_one_letter_code
_entity_poly.pdbx_strand_id
1 'polypeptide(L)'
;TMLSVISFYSSNFSPRTVENFLLHKTSMQTLGIFLGGFIYCLSSLFFMRSSENEQLVISATVALVYALACVVYFIKFVYNVATSVQLEKLVIKIYKEADTIVDETIAYFQEKPVFDHLPQLETLHQYTVHADRNGYVEYINFDRLVELSTEFEGITVLRFRIGEFLSGNEPLAIFYTNQKLEDEPRLQEVLNRSLTYETEPSTMFDPNFARKKLIEIALRAVSPGINDPNTAIHILHYKALLDAKFARLPGRFVLMGEEKKDFDEEALRYSGCVFYDFNNFSKDLYESYWQLIHYMKTDISGVVALFDSLLTVAYAAHPKKLSYIKDYSNYLSNLTSPNFTERLDRQNIEERQQRILGIVCDEEK
;
A
#
# COMPACT_ATOMS: atom_id res chain seq x y z
N THR A 1 0.10 -11.19 -29.76
CA THR A 1 -0.85 -11.37 -28.64
C THR A 1 -0.27 -10.86 -27.30
N MET A 2 0.94 -11.28 -26.88
CA MET A 2 1.51 -10.82 -25.60
C MET A 2 1.71 -9.31 -25.56
N LEU A 3 2.27 -8.70 -26.60
CA LEU A 3 2.43 -7.25 -26.75
C LEU A 3 1.07 -6.52 -26.74
N SER A 4 0.05 -7.07 -27.39
CA SER A 4 -1.29 -6.48 -27.38
C SER A 4 -1.93 -6.50 -26.00
N VAL A 5 -1.67 -7.54 -25.20
CA VAL A 5 -2.14 -7.64 -23.82
C VAL A 5 -1.39 -6.66 -22.91
N ILE A 6 -0.07 -6.56 -23.05
CA ILE A 6 0.75 -5.58 -22.33
C ILE A 6 0.28 -4.16 -22.64
N SER A 7 0.05 -3.85 -23.94
CA SER A 7 -0.47 -2.55 -24.36
C SER A 7 -1.85 -2.28 -23.77
N PHE A 8 -2.74 -3.28 -23.77
CA PHE A 8 -4.07 -3.16 -23.16
C PHE A 8 -3.99 -2.88 -21.65
N TYR A 9 -3.15 -3.62 -20.90
CA TYR A 9 -2.95 -3.39 -19.47
C TYR A 9 -2.34 -2.01 -19.19
N SER A 10 -1.32 -1.62 -19.96
CA SER A 10 -0.68 -0.31 -19.82
C SER A 10 -1.63 0.84 -20.14
N SER A 11 -2.55 0.66 -21.13
CA SER A 11 -3.50 1.69 -21.54
C SER A 11 -4.72 1.80 -20.62
N ASN A 12 -5.20 0.67 -20.07
CA ASN A 12 -6.44 0.65 -19.26
C ASN A 12 -6.18 0.55 -17.74
N PHE A 13 -5.00 0.11 -17.32
CA PHE A 13 -4.61 -0.01 -15.92
C PHE A 13 -3.32 0.75 -15.64
N SER A 14 -2.89 0.80 -14.39
CA SER A 14 -1.60 1.39 -14.05
C SER A 14 -0.44 0.58 -14.66
N PRO A 15 0.63 1.23 -15.19
CA PRO A 15 1.83 0.53 -15.66
C PRO A 15 2.40 -0.46 -14.64
N ARG A 16 2.26 -0.19 -13.33
CA ARG A 16 2.69 -1.07 -12.24
C ARG A 16 1.94 -2.40 -12.16
N THR A 17 0.74 -2.51 -12.78
CA THR A 17 -0.01 -3.76 -12.82
C THR A 17 0.44 -4.70 -13.93
N VAL A 18 1.18 -4.19 -14.92
CA VAL A 18 1.74 -4.98 -16.04
C VAL A 18 2.77 -5.99 -15.55
N GLU A 19 3.60 -5.61 -14.58
CA GLU A 19 4.64 -6.47 -14.01
C GLU A 19 4.04 -7.76 -13.41
N ASN A 20 2.94 -7.63 -12.65
CA ASN A 20 2.25 -8.78 -12.07
C ASN A 20 1.71 -9.76 -13.13
N PHE A 21 1.36 -9.28 -14.33
CA PHE A 21 0.91 -10.13 -15.44
C PHE A 21 2.07 -10.87 -16.09
N LEU A 22 3.21 -10.20 -16.33
CA LEU A 22 4.38 -10.79 -16.96
C LEU A 22 5.00 -11.91 -16.12
N LEU A 23 5.06 -11.70 -14.79
CA LEU A 23 5.62 -12.66 -13.84
C LEU A 23 4.63 -13.79 -13.47
N HIS A 24 3.42 -13.76 -14.00
CA HIS A 24 2.42 -14.79 -13.70
C HIS A 24 2.90 -16.18 -14.17
N LYS A 25 2.82 -17.17 -13.27
CA LYS A 25 3.32 -18.54 -13.50
C LYS A 25 2.87 -19.15 -14.84
N THR A 26 1.62 -18.93 -15.23
CA THR A 26 1.05 -19.44 -16.50
C THR A 26 1.74 -18.81 -17.72
N SER A 27 2.03 -17.50 -17.69
CA SER A 27 2.71 -16.80 -18.78
C SER A 27 4.14 -17.33 -18.96
N MET A 28 4.88 -17.46 -17.87
CA MET A 28 6.26 -17.98 -17.89
C MET A 28 6.33 -19.46 -18.31
N GLN A 29 5.39 -20.29 -17.83
CA GLN A 29 5.31 -21.69 -18.25
C GLN A 29 5.01 -21.82 -19.75
N THR A 30 4.07 -21.04 -20.27
CA THR A 30 3.72 -21.07 -21.69
C THR A 30 4.93 -20.65 -22.54
N LEU A 31 5.60 -19.57 -22.16
CA LEU A 31 6.81 -19.11 -22.87
C LEU A 31 7.90 -20.19 -22.88
N GLY A 32 8.14 -20.83 -21.72
CA GLY A 32 9.12 -21.90 -21.59
C GLY A 32 8.82 -23.11 -22.49
N ILE A 33 7.53 -23.52 -22.57
CA ILE A 33 7.10 -24.62 -23.43
C ILE A 33 7.25 -24.28 -24.92
N PHE A 34 6.89 -23.06 -25.34
CA PHE A 34 7.08 -22.64 -26.72
C PHE A 34 8.56 -22.57 -27.09
N LEU A 35 9.41 -22.01 -26.24
CA LEU A 35 10.84 -21.91 -26.46
C LEU A 35 11.48 -23.29 -26.50
N GLY A 36 11.11 -24.21 -25.62
CA GLY A 36 11.54 -25.59 -25.60
C GLY A 36 11.17 -26.35 -26.90
N GLY A 37 9.94 -26.15 -27.39
CA GLY A 37 9.47 -26.71 -28.65
C GLY A 37 10.25 -26.18 -29.86
N PHE A 38 10.54 -24.88 -29.86
CA PHE A 38 11.35 -24.28 -30.90
C PHE A 38 12.77 -24.87 -30.93
N ILE A 39 13.43 -24.99 -29.78
CA ILE A 39 14.76 -25.59 -29.65
C ILE A 39 14.73 -27.06 -30.10
N TYR A 40 13.68 -27.81 -29.68
CA TYR A 40 13.50 -29.19 -30.09
C TYR A 40 13.37 -29.32 -31.60
N CYS A 41 12.56 -28.49 -32.26
CA CYS A 41 12.39 -28.51 -33.73
C CYS A 41 13.69 -28.18 -34.45
N LEU A 42 14.45 -27.16 -34.01
CA LEU A 42 15.73 -26.81 -34.61
C LEU A 42 16.76 -27.93 -34.46
N SER A 43 16.85 -28.52 -33.25
CA SER A 43 17.76 -29.64 -32.98
C SER A 43 17.39 -30.86 -33.83
N SER A 44 16.10 -31.19 -33.93
CA SER A 44 15.63 -32.30 -34.75
C SER A 44 15.96 -32.10 -36.23
N LEU A 45 15.79 -30.89 -36.78
CA LEU A 45 16.16 -30.58 -38.17
C LEU A 45 17.67 -30.74 -38.41
N PHE A 46 18.50 -30.32 -37.42
CA PHE A 46 19.94 -30.46 -37.52
C PHE A 46 20.39 -31.93 -37.58
N PHE A 47 19.81 -32.79 -36.71
CA PHE A 47 20.15 -34.21 -36.64
C PHE A 47 19.52 -35.03 -37.76
N MET A 48 18.37 -34.65 -38.33
CA MET A 48 17.73 -35.36 -39.47
C MET A 48 18.58 -35.29 -40.77
N ARG A 49 19.43 -34.30 -40.93
CA ARG A 49 20.28 -34.13 -42.12
C ARG A 49 21.39 -35.16 -42.25
N SER A 50 21.67 -35.92 -41.19
CA SER A 50 22.81 -36.86 -41.15
C SER A 50 22.40 -38.34 -41.05
N SER A 51 21.13 -38.74 -41.17
CA SER A 51 20.70 -40.12 -40.99
C SER A 51 19.76 -40.59 -42.10
N GLU A 52 20.18 -41.64 -42.80
CA GLU A 52 19.43 -42.25 -43.92
C GLU A 52 18.42 -43.36 -43.47
N ASN A 53 18.24 -43.66 -42.17
CA ASN A 53 17.45 -44.81 -41.72
C ASN A 53 16.42 -44.49 -40.60
N GLU A 54 15.25 -45.12 -40.70
CA GLU A 54 14.11 -45.45 -39.79
C GLU A 54 13.92 -44.69 -38.45
N GLN A 55 14.91 -43.97 -37.92
CA GLN A 55 14.79 -43.16 -36.67
C GLN A 55 13.92 -41.91 -36.80
N LEU A 56 13.52 -41.54 -38.01
CA LEU A 56 12.66 -40.42 -38.33
C LEU A 56 11.27 -40.50 -37.68
N VAL A 57 10.72 -41.69 -37.51
CA VAL A 57 9.34 -41.90 -37.00
C VAL A 57 9.26 -41.49 -35.55
N ILE A 58 10.22 -41.83 -34.70
CA ILE A 58 10.20 -41.52 -33.26
C ILE A 58 10.33 -40.01 -33.03
N SER A 59 11.23 -39.35 -33.75
CA SER A 59 11.39 -37.90 -33.65
C SER A 59 10.16 -37.15 -34.10
N ALA A 60 9.52 -37.59 -35.19
CA ALA A 60 8.26 -37.01 -35.68
C ALA A 60 7.11 -37.20 -34.70
N THR A 61 7.03 -38.38 -34.06
CA THR A 61 5.98 -38.66 -33.04
C THR A 61 6.15 -37.77 -31.79
N VAL A 62 7.40 -37.61 -31.33
CA VAL A 62 7.72 -36.73 -30.20
C VAL A 62 7.39 -35.27 -30.56
N ALA A 63 7.73 -34.82 -31.77
CA ALA A 63 7.39 -33.48 -32.28
C ALA A 63 5.87 -33.24 -32.28
N LEU A 64 5.10 -34.24 -32.74
CA LEU A 64 3.63 -34.15 -32.77
C LEU A 64 3.07 -34.03 -31.33
N VAL A 65 3.50 -34.87 -30.39
CA VAL A 65 3.07 -34.78 -28.98
C VAL A 65 3.43 -33.44 -28.37
N TYR A 66 4.62 -32.94 -28.66
CA TYR A 66 5.03 -31.63 -28.21
C TYR A 66 4.21 -30.50 -28.80
N ALA A 67 3.89 -30.57 -30.09
CA ALA A 67 3.02 -29.59 -30.76
C ALA A 67 1.62 -29.57 -30.13
N LEU A 68 1.05 -30.75 -29.81
CA LEU A 68 -0.22 -30.83 -29.10
C LEU A 68 -0.12 -30.20 -27.69
N ALA A 69 0.96 -30.44 -26.97
CA ALA A 69 1.20 -29.77 -25.69
C ALA A 69 1.27 -28.24 -25.83
N CYS A 70 1.95 -27.73 -26.85
CA CYS A 70 1.99 -26.30 -27.16
C CYS A 70 0.59 -25.72 -27.37
N VAL A 71 -0.26 -26.41 -28.15
CA VAL A 71 -1.65 -25.97 -28.38
C VAL A 71 -2.45 -25.90 -27.07
N VAL A 72 -2.36 -26.94 -26.21
CA VAL A 72 -3.04 -26.95 -24.92
C VAL A 72 -2.57 -25.79 -24.03
N TYR A 73 -1.28 -25.55 -23.95
CA TYR A 73 -0.75 -24.43 -23.16
C TYR A 73 -1.09 -23.08 -23.77
N PHE A 74 -1.17 -22.98 -25.10
CA PHE A 74 -1.63 -21.77 -25.78
C PHE A 74 -3.10 -21.47 -25.42
N ILE A 75 -3.98 -22.47 -25.47
CA ILE A 75 -5.39 -22.30 -25.06
C ILE A 75 -5.48 -21.87 -23.61
N LYS A 76 -4.71 -22.50 -22.70
CA LYS A 76 -4.62 -22.07 -21.28
C LYS A 76 -4.15 -20.64 -21.16
N PHE A 77 -3.15 -20.24 -21.92
CA PHE A 77 -2.64 -18.87 -21.93
C PHE A 77 -3.70 -17.88 -22.39
N VAL A 78 -4.37 -18.14 -23.52
CA VAL A 78 -5.43 -17.29 -24.04
C VAL A 78 -6.59 -17.16 -23.03
N TYR A 79 -7.00 -18.28 -22.43
CA TYR A 79 -8.02 -18.27 -21.38
C TYR A 79 -7.58 -17.46 -20.16
N ASN A 80 -6.33 -17.65 -19.69
CA ASN A 80 -5.78 -16.87 -18.58
C ASN A 80 -5.73 -15.37 -18.90
N VAL A 81 -5.29 -15.02 -20.11
CA VAL A 81 -5.30 -13.62 -20.58
C VAL A 81 -6.72 -13.06 -20.57
N ALA A 82 -7.67 -13.77 -21.17
CA ALA A 82 -9.08 -13.33 -21.25
C ALA A 82 -9.72 -13.15 -19.87
N THR A 83 -9.38 -14.00 -18.91
CA THR A 83 -9.90 -13.91 -17.53
C THR A 83 -9.14 -12.90 -16.68
N SER A 84 -7.86 -12.68 -16.94
CA SER A 84 -7.04 -11.67 -16.23
C SER A 84 -7.41 -10.24 -16.63
N VAL A 85 -7.98 -10.05 -17.81
CA VAL A 85 -8.50 -8.75 -18.30
C VAL A 85 -9.76 -8.32 -17.52
N GLN A 86 -10.38 -9.21 -16.73
CA GLN A 86 -11.53 -8.83 -15.90
C GLN A 86 -11.07 -7.96 -14.73
N LEU A 87 -11.35 -6.66 -14.84
CA LEU A 87 -10.96 -5.64 -13.86
C LEU A 87 -11.39 -6.00 -12.44
N GLU A 88 -12.61 -6.54 -12.28
CA GLU A 88 -13.13 -6.97 -10.98
C GLU A 88 -12.23 -8.01 -10.29
N LYS A 89 -11.71 -8.99 -11.03
CA LYS A 89 -10.81 -9.99 -10.47
C LYS A 89 -9.46 -9.40 -10.06
N LEU A 90 -8.97 -8.43 -10.84
CA LEU A 90 -7.74 -7.72 -10.51
C LEU A 90 -7.92 -6.90 -9.22
N VAL A 91 -9.02 -6.16 -9.11
CA VAL A 91 -9.35 -5.38 -7.90
C VAL A 91 -9.43 -6.29 -6.66
N ILE A 92 -10.16 -7.41 -6.77
CA ILE A 92 -10.28 -8.37 -5.66
C ILE A 92 -8.91 -8.98 -5.30
N LYS A 93 -8.07 -9.27 -6.28
CA LYS A 93 -6.71 -9.79 -6.03
C LYS A 93 -5.86 -8.78 -5.28
N ILE A 94 -5.81 -7.52 -5.75
CA ILE A 94 -5.05 -6.43 -5.10
C ILE A 94 -5.61 -6.17 -3.69
N TYR A 95 -6.93 -6.17 -3.53
CA TYR A 95 -7.55 -6.04 -2.21
C TYR A 95 -7.09 -7.14 -1.25
N LYS A 96 -7.11 -8.42 -1.66
CA LYS A 96 -6.67 -9.53 -0.80
C LYS A 96 -5.20 -9.45 -0.43
N GLU A 97 -4.34 -9.05 -1.37
CA GLU A 97 -2.92 -8.80 -1.09
C GLU A 97 -2.76 -7.67 -0.07
N ALA A 98 -3.46 -6.55 -0.30
CA ALA A 98 -3.48 -5.41 0.62
C ALA A 98 -4.04 -5.79 2.00
N ASP A 99 -5.11 -6.56 2.04
CA ASP A 99 -5.78 -7.03 3.26
C ASP A 99 -4.83 -7.86 4.14
N THR A 100 -4.08 -8.78 3.53
CA THR A 100 -3.08 -9.59 4.22
C THR A 100 -1.96 -8.71 4.81
N ILE A 101 -1.38 -7.79 4.00
CA ILE A 101 -0.31 -6.89 4.45
C ILE A 101 -0.79 -5.99 5.59
N VAL A 102 -2.01 -5.46 5.49
CA VAL A 102 -2.62 -4.64 6.53
C VAL A 102 -2.80 -5.45 7.83
N ASP A 103 -3.30 -6.69 7.75
CA ASP A 103 -3.50 -7.53 8.92
C ASP A 103 -2.17 -7.92 9.59
N GLU A 104 -1.16 -8.30 8.81
CA GLU A 104 0.19 -8.60 9.32
C GLU A 104 0.82 -7.37 9.99
N THR A 105 0.68 -6.20 9.38
CA THR A 105 1.21 -4.95 9.93
C THR A 105 0.49 -4.57 11.23
N ILE A 106 -0.83 -4.67 11.26
CA ILE A 106 -1.63 -4.40 12.47
C ILE A 106 -1.25 -5.39 13.57
N ALA A 107 -1.15 -6.68 13.26
CA ALA A 107 -0.78 -7.71 14.23
C ALA A 107 0.61 -7.45 14.84
N TYR A 108 1.58 -7.01 14.03
CA TYR A 108 2.93 -6.67 14.52
C TYR A 108 2.92 -5.53 15.55
N PHE A 109 2.07 -4.53 15.36
CA PHE A 109 2.03 -3.36 16.25
C PHE A 109 0.95 -3.45 17.33
N GLN A 110 -0.02 -4.36 17.23
CA GLN A 110 -1.18 -4.43 18.14
C GLN A 110 -0.81 -4.68 19.60
N GLU A 111 0.28 -5.40 19.85
CA GLU A 111 0.75 -5.71 21.21
C GLU A 111 1.65 -4.62 21.80
N LYS A 112 1.97 -3.59 21.03
CA LYS A 112 2.87 -2.51 21.46
C LYS A 112 2.08 -1.38 22.10
N PRO A 113 2.66 -0.65 23.08
CA PRO A 113 2.06 0.55 23.63
C PRO A 113 1.84 1.61 22.52
N VAL A 114 0.67 2.24 22.53
CA VAL A 114 0.31 3.28 21.55
C VAL A 114 -0.05 4.59 22.23
N PHE A 115 0.29 5.69 21.57
CA PHE A 115 0.12 7.05 22.05
C PHE A 115 -0.54 7.91 20.95
N ASP A 116 -1.40 8.84 21.35
CA ASP A 116 -1.99 9.81 20.42
C ASP A 116 -0.99 10.93 20.08
N HIS A 117 -0.16 11.30 21.08
CA HIS A 117 0.86 12.34 20.99
C HIS A 117 2.17 11.85 21.58
N LEU A 118 3.27 12.43 21.13
CA LEU A 118 4.57 12.22 21.76
C LEU A 118 4.55 12.79 23.19
N PRO A 119 5.28 12.18 24.13
CA PRO A 119 5.48 12.77 25.46
C PRO A 119 6.22 14.12 25.35
N GLN A 120 6.25 14.89 26.43
CA GLN A 120 7.00 16.14 26.49
C GLN A 120 8.51 15.85 26.51
N LEU A 121 9.19 16.04 25.38
CA LEU A 121 10.62 15.79 25.19
C LEU A 121 11.46 17.08 25.12
N GLU A 122 10.82 18.23 25.29
CA GLU A 122 11.44 19.56 25.08
C GLU A 122 12.49 19.93 26.12
N THR A 123 12.51 19.24 27.28
CA THR A 123 13.51 19.42 28.32
C THR A 123 14.85 18.75 28.00
N LEU A 124 14.89 17.86 27.02
CA LEU A 124 16.03 17.07 26.63
C LEU A 124 16.85 17.75 25.52
N HIS A 125 18.15 17.42 25.45
CA HIS A 125 18.98 17.76 24.30
C HIS A 125 18.45 17.06 23.05
N GLN A 126 18.37 17.80 21.95
CA GLN A 126 17.82 17.33 20.69
C GLN A 126 18.93 17.24 19.64
N TYR A 127 19.04 16.08 18.98
CA TYR A 127 19.96 15.83 17.89
C TYR A 127 19.17 15.37 16.65
N THR A 128 19.32 16.10 15.55
CA THR A 128 18.64 15.74 14.30
C THR A 128 19.54 14.82 13.48
N VAL A 129 19.05 13.63 13.21
CA VAL A 129 19.72 12.66 12.33
C VAL A 129 19.15 12.81 10.93
N HIS A 130 20.02 12.88 9.92
CA HIS A 130 19.63 13.07 8.53
C HIS A 130 19.83 11.80 7.71
N ALA A 131 19.04 11.62 6.67
CA ALA A 131 19.20 10.54 5.72
C ALA A 131 20.54 10.68 4.96
N ASP A 132 21.27 9.57 4.78
CA ASP A 132 22.55 9.54 4.08
C ASP A 132 22.40 9.25 2.57
N ARG A 133 21.20 8.87 2.12
CA ARG A 133 20.91 8.48 0.73
C ARG A 133 19.47 8.80 0.34
N ASN A 134 19.18 8.66 -0.97
CA ASN A 134 17.84 8.81 -1.51
C ASN A 134 17.22 7.43 -1.70
N GLY A 135 15.90 7.31 -1.49
CA GLY A 135 15.14 6.11 -1.79
C GLY A 135 13.86 5.98 -0.98
N TYR A 136 13.09 4.97 -1.32
CA TYR A 136 11.92 4.57 -0.53
C TYR A 136 12.37 3.70 0.64
N VAL A 137 11.90 4.01 1.84
CA VAL A 137 12.20 3.16 3.01
C VAL A 137 11.37 1.89 2.90
N GLU A 138 12.03 0.76 2.70
CA GLU A 138 11.37 -0.54 2.60
C GLU A 138 11.24 -1.22 3.96
N TYR A 139 12.28 -1.14 4.78
CA TYR A 139 12.32 -1.84 6.06
C TYR A 139 13.04 -1.03 7.14
N ILE A 140 12.55 -1.15 8.37
CA ILE A 140 13.12 -0.57 9.58
C ILE A 140 13.49 -1.69 10.54
N ASN A 141 14.76 -1.77 10.93
CA ASN A 141 15.20 -2.66 11.99
C ASN A 141 14.98 -2.00 13.36
N PHE A 142 13.79 -2.17 13.92
CA PHE A 142 13.41 -1.57 15.20
C PHE A 142 14.26 -2.08 16.36
N ASP A 143 14.65 -3.36 16.37
CA ASP A 143 15.47 -3.92 17.44
C ASP A 143 16.81 -3.19 17.54
N ARG A 144 17.46 -2.98 16.39
CA ARG A 144 18.71 -2.22 16.32
C ARG A 144 18.55 -0.76 16.72
N LEU A 145 17.42 -0.14 16.41
CA LEU A 145 17.13 1.23 16.84
C LEU A 145 16.90 1.32 18.35
N VAL A 146 16.26 0.31 18.96
CA VAL A 146 16.08 0.20 20.41
C VAL A 146 17.42 -0.03 21.09
N GLU A 147 18.28 -0.91 20.56
CA GLU A 147 19.65 -1.10 21.04
C GLU A 147 20.45 0.21 21.02
N LEU A 148 20.39 0.94 19.90
CA LEU A 148 21.02 2.25 19.75
C LEU A 148 20.50 3.26 20.78
N SER A 149 19.17 3.36 20.91
CA SER A 149 18.55 4.28 21.86
C SER A 149 18.92 3.94 23.31
N THR A 150 19.12 2.66 23.61
CA THR A 150 19.56 2.18 24.93
C THR A 150 21.03 2.50 25.15
N GLU A 151 21.91 2.27 24.19
CA GLU A 151 23.34 2.55 24.25
C GLU A 151 23.63 4.04 24.52
N PHE A 152 22.91 4.92 23.82
CA PHE A 152 23.06 6.38 23.96
C PHE A 152 22.14 7.00 25.03
N GLU A 153 21.47 6.17 25.83
CA GLU A 153 20.54 6.59 26.90
C GLU A 153 19.55 7.66 26.45
N GLY A 154 18.93 7.46 25.28
CA GLY A 154 18.05 8.44 24.69
C GLY A 154 16.80 7.84 24.04
N ILE A 155 16.04 8.69 23.37
CA ILE A 155 14.76 8.40 22.77
C ILE A 155 14.85 8.75 21.29
N THR A 156 14.59 7.78 20.41
CA THR A 156 14.54 8.01 18.97
C THR A 156 13.09 8.28 18.53
N VAL A 157 12.86 9.38 17.85
CA VAL A 157 11.56 9.69 17.21
C VAL A 157 11.74 9.69 15.70
N LEU A 158 11.19 8.69 15.01
CA LEU A 158 11.26 8.59 13.57
C LEU A 158 10.33 9.62 12.91
N ARG A 159 10.82 10.30 11.85
CA ARG A 159 10.11 11.36 11.14
C ARG A 159 9.54 10.93 9.80
N PHE A 160 9.57 9.66 9.49
CA PHE A 160 9.12 9.03 8.27
C PHE A 160 8.38 7.73 8.55
N ARG A 161 7.73 7.20 7.55
CA ARG A 161 7.07 5.88 7.58
C ARG A 161 7.64 4.97 6.50
N ILE A 162 7.46 3.66 6.70
CA ILE A 162 7.74 2.66 5.65
C ILE A 162 6.95 3.06 4.39
N GLY A 163 7.59 2.99 3.23
CA GLY A 163 7.04 3.38 1.93
C GLY A 163 7.16 4.87 1.59
N GLU A 164 7.64 5.72 2.51
CA GLU A 164 7.93 7.12 2.19
C GLU A 164 9.29 7.25 1.49
N PHE A 165 9.37 8.16 0.52
CA PHE A 165 10.61 8.52 -0.16
C PHE A 165 11.35 9.54 0.69
N LEU A 166 12.59 9.24 1.01
CA LEU A 166 13.49 10.17 1.69
C LEU A 166 14.56 10.68 0.72
N SER A 167 14.83 11.97 0.81
CA SER A 167 15.95 12.60 0.11
C SER A 167 17.17 12.64 1.02
N GLY A 168 18.35 12.49 0.49
CA GLY A 168 19.58 12.67 1.25
C GLY A 168 19.61 14.07 1.91
N ASN A 169 20.05 14.11 3.15
CA ASN A 169 20.03 15.28 4.05
C ASN A 169 18.64 15.66 4.61
N GLU A 170 17.57 14.92 4.30
CA GLU A 170 16.26 15.13 4.94
C GLU A 170 16.28 14.65 6.38
N PRO A 171 15.61 15.34 7.34
CA PRO A 171 15.51 14.88 8.73
C PRO A 171 14.86 13.50 8.83
N LEU A 172 15.65 12.50 9.18
CA LEU A 172 15.28 11.09 9.32
C LEU A 172 14.68 10.82 10.69
N ALA A 173 15.33 11.29 11.73
CA ALA A 173 14.91 11.10 13.10
C ALA A 173 15.35 12.27 13.98
N ILE A 174 14.67 12.42 15.12
CA ILE A 174 15.12 13.27 16.19
C ILE A 174 15.47 12.35 17.35
N PHE A 175 16.69 12.49 17.85
CA PHE A 175 17.17 11.79 19.02
C PHE A 175 17.19 12.72 20.23
N TYR A 176 16.57 12.33 21.32
CA TYR A 176 16.45 13.09 22.54
C TYR A 176 17.22 12.39 23.68
N THR A 177 18.03 13.12 24.42
CA THR A 177 18.76 12.57 25.58
C THR A 177 19.03 13.69 26.61
N ASN A 178 19.20 13.31 27.87
CA ASN A 178 19.56 14.27 28.92
C ASN A 178 21.08 14.57 28.99
N GLN A 179 21.87 13.84 28.19
CA GLN A 179 23.33 13.97 28.16
C GLN A 179 23.78 14.65 26.86
N LYS A 180 24.93 15.34 26.94
CA LYS A 180 25.56 15.82 25.71
C LYS A 180 26.23 14.63 25.01
N LEU A 181 25.85 14.41 23.75
CA LEU A 181 26.45 13.36 22.93
C LEU A 181 27.88 13.70 22.57
N GLU A 182 28.78 12.73 22.80
CA GLU A 182 30.19 12.84 22.41
C GLU A 182 30.45 12.30 21.00
N ASP A 183 29.60 11.39 20.52
CA ASP A 183 29.74 10.71 19.20
C ASP A 183 28.48 10.81 18.34
N GLU A 184 28.15 12.02 17.92
CA GLU A 184 27.05 12.26 16.97
C GLU A 184 27.24 11.51 15.62
N PRO A 185 28.47 11.41 15.04
CA PRO A 185 28.67 10.67 13.81
C PRO A 185 28.28 9.20 13.90
N ARG A 186 28.54 8.55 15.03
CA ARG A 186 28.15 7.15 15.24
C ARG A 186 26.63 6.98 15.33
N LEU A 187 25.94 7.90 16.03
CA LEU A 187 24.48 7.93 16.08
C LEU A 187 23.92 8.01 14.66
N GLN A 188 24.43 8.94 13.85
CA GLN A 188 24.05 9.15 12.46
C GLN A 188 24.25 7.87 11.61
N GLU A 189 25.42 7.24 11.72
CA GLU A 189 25.77 6.05 10.95
C GLU A 189 24.90 4.85 11.31
N VAL A 190 24.76 4.54 12.60
CA VAL A 190 24.01 3.35 13.04
C VAL A 190 22.53 3.49 12.74
N LEU A 191 21.95 4.68 12.89
CA LEU A 191 20.55 4.93 12.57
C LEU A 191 20.29 4.73 11.06
N ASN A 192 21.13 5.29 10.20
CA ASN A 192 21.01 5.09 8.75
C ASN A 192 21.19 3.62 8.33
N ARG A 193 22.09 2.87 8.99
CA ARG A 193 22.27 1.43 8.75
C ARG A 193 21.13 0.55 9.26
N SER A 194 20.23 1.10 10.06
CA SER A 194 19.05 0.39 10.55
C SER A 194 17.90 0.40 9.55
N LEU A 195 18.08 1.05 8.40
CA LEU A 195 17.09 1.18 7.35
C LEU A 195 17.54 0.50 6.06
N THR A 196 16.57 -0.10 5.36
CA THR A 196 16.74 -0.57 3.99
C THR A 196 16.01 0.37 3.04
N TYR A 197 16.67 0.76 1.96
CA TYR A 197 16.13 1.64 0.94
C TYR A 197 16.03 0.91 -0.40
N GLU A 198 14.95 1.18 -1.11
CA GLU A 198 14.72 0.72 -2.48
C GLU A 198 14.53 1.88 -3.45
N THR A 199 14.78 1.64 -4.74
CA THR A 199 14.59 2.63 -5.80
C THR A 199 13.13 2.79 -6.19
N GLU A 200 12.33 1.75 -5.98
CA GLU A 200 10.90 1.71 -6.28
C GLU A 200 10.11 1.33 -5.02
N PRO A 201 8.87 1.85 -4.86
CA PRO A 201 8.04 1.48 -3.73
C PRO A 201 7.61 0.01 -3.83
N SER A 202 7.73 -0.71 -2.72
CA SER A 202 7.37 -2.13 -2.60
C SER A 202 6.08 -2.30 -1.79
N THR A 203 5.29 -3.34 -2.10
CA THR A 203 4.13 -3.73 -1.28
C THR A 203 4.50 -4.60 -0.10
N MET A 204 5.74 -5.09 -0.02
CA MET A 204 6.11 -6.16 0.90
C MET A 204 5.92 -5.78 2.37
N PHE A 205 6.17 -4.51 2.72
CA PHE A 205 6.08 -4.02 4.09
C PHE A 205 5.26 -2.72 4.23
N ASP A 206 4.77 -2.14 3.11
CA ASP A 206 4.03 -0.88 3.11
C ASP A 206 2.53 -1.10 2.89
N PRO A 207 1.71 -1.07 3.96
CA PRO A 207 0.26 -1.19 3.84
C PRO A 207 -0.37 0.01 3.10
N ASN A 208 0.29 1.17 3.11
CA ASN A 208 -0.18 2.36 2.40
C ASN A 208 0.00 2.22 0.89
N PHE A 209 1.11 1.63 0.44
CA PHE A 209 1.32 1.39 -0.98
C PHE A 209 0.30 0.42 -1.56
N ALA A 210 -0.05 -0.64 -0.81
CA ALA A 210 -1.09 -1.58 -1.23
C ALA A 210 -2.46 -0.86 -1.39
N ARG A 211 -2.81 0.06 -0.48
CA ARG A 211 -4.01 0.92 -0.59
C ARG A 211 -3.90 1.90 -1.76
N LYS A 212 -2.73 2.49 -2.01
CA LYS A 212 -2.47 3.41 -3.12
C LYS A 212 -2.69 2.74 -4.49
N LYS A 213 -2.32 1.47 -4.66
CA LYS A 213 -2.58 0.72 -5.90
C LYS A 213 -4.07 0.68 -6.25
N LEU A 214 -4.95 0.48 -5.28
CA LEU A 214 -6.41 0.54 -5.51
C LEU A 214 -6.84 1.93 -5.98
N ILE A 215 -6.33 2.98 -5.34
CA ILE A 215 -6.63 4.37 -5.73
C ILE A 215 -6.15 4.68 -7.14
N GLU A 216 -4.96 4.24 -7.54
CA GLU A 216 -4.44 4.46 -8.89
C GLU A 216 -5.36 3.87 -9.97
N ILE A 217 -5.93 2.68 -9.71
CA ILE A 217 -6.90 2.06 -10.63
C ILE A 217 -8.21 2.85 -10.63
N ALA A 218 -8.71 3.28 -9.48
CA ALA A 218 -9.92 4.09 -9.39
C ALA A 218 -9.76 5.43 -10.10
N LEU A 219 -8.63 6.13 -9.91
CA LEU A 219 -8.32 7.39 -10.59
C LEU A 219 -8.28 7.22 -12.11
N ARG A 220 -7.72 6.11 -12.58
CA ARG A 220 -7.71 5.81 -14.00
C ARG A 220 -9.12 5.59 -14.54
N ALA A 221 -9.96 4.85 -13.80
CA ALA A 221 -11.34 4.60 -14.19
C ALA A 221 -12.14 5.90 -14.36
N VAL A 222 -11.98 6.87 -13.44
CA VAL A 222 -12.69 8.16 -13.51
C VAL A 222 -11.96 9.22 -14.34
N SER A 223 -10.84 8.88 -14.97
CA SER A 223 -10.15 9.80 -15.86
C SER A 223 -11.01 10.17 -17.07
N PRO A 224 -10.92 11.40 -17.62
CA PRO A 224 -11.77 11.85 -18.71
C PRO A 224 -11.77 10.96 -19.97
N GLY A 225 -10.68 10.20 -20.19
CA GLY A 225 -10.55 9.31 -21.34
C GLY A 225 -11.23 7.95 -21.18
N ILE A 226 -11.50 7.52 -19.93
CA ILE A 226 -12.14 6.21 -19.63
C ILE A 226 -13.56 6.43 -19.15
N ASN A 227 -13.76 7.32 -18.19
CA ASN A 227 -15.06 7.71 -17.64
C ASN A 227 -15.94 6.53 -17.19
N ASP A 228 -15.38 5.63 -16.38
CA ASP A 228 -16.06 4.49 -15.77
C ASP A 228 -16.18 4.68 -14.24
N PRO A 229 -17.20 5.42 -13.78
CA PRO A 229 -17.41 5.65 -12.36
C PRO A 229 -17.75 4.38 -11.59
N ASN A 230 -18.41 3.39 -12.23
CA ASN A 230 -18.80 2.15 -11.55
C ASN A 230 -17.59 1.35 -11.07
N THR A 231 -16.53 1.29 -11.85
CA THR A 231 -15.28 0.67 -11.44
C THR A 231 -14.65 1.40 -10.25
N ALA A 232 -14.63 2.72 -10.26
CA ALA A 232 -14.10 3.49 -9.13
C ALA A 232 -14.94 3.28 -7.85
N ILE A 233 -16.27 3.25 -7.97
CA ILE A 233 -17.19 2.96 -6.86
C ILE A 233 -16.90 1.56 -6.28
N HIS A 234 -16.74 0.56 -7.13
CA HIS A 234 -16.40 -0.79 -6.70
C HIS A 234 -15.09 -0.84 -5.89
N ILE A 235 -14.07 -0.11 -6.37
CA ILE A 235 -12.77 0.00 -5.67
C ILE A 235 -12.92 0.74 -4.34
N LEU A 236 -13.71 1.81 -4.28
CA LEU A 236 -13.96 2.57 -3.08
C LEU A 236 -14.52 1.71 -1.94
N HIS A 237 -15.42 0.75 -2.26
CA HIS A 237 -15.94 -0.17 -1.25
C HIS A 237 -14.83 -1.02 -0.62
N TYR A 238 -13.94 -1.62 -1.41
CA TYR A 238 -12.83 -2.43 -0.88
C TYR A 238 -11.80 -1.59 -0.13
N LYS A 239 -11.52 -0.39 -0.66
CA LYS A 239 -10.62 0.53 0.03
C LYS A 239 -11.15 0.95 1.39
N ALA A 240 -12.45 1.24 1.49
CA ALA A 240 -13.08 1.59 2.76
C ALA A 240 -12.94 0.49 3.82
N LEU A 241 -12.97 -0.80 3.41
CA LEU A 241 -12.73 -1.92 4.33
C LEU A 241 -11.29 -1.92 4.89
N LEU A 242 -10.29 -1.60 4.06
CA LEU A 242 -8.90 -1.48 4.52
C LEU A 242 -8.74 -0.28 5.45
N ASP A 243 -9.30 0.87 5.09
CA ASP A 243 -9.24 2.08 5.93
C ASP A 243 -9.95 1.88 7.28
N ALA A 244 -11.04 1.11 7.30
CA ALA A 244 -11.76 0.74 8.50
C ALA A 244 -10.89 -0.06 9.49
N LYS A 245 -9.95 -0.88 9.01
CA LYS A 245 -8.99 -1.60 9.87
C LYS A 245 -8.07 -0.62 10.61
N PHE A 246 -7.54 0.40 9.92
CA PHE A 246 -6.73 1.45 10.54
C PHE A 246 -7.54 2.38 11.43
N ALA A 247 -8.79 2.61 11.10
CA ALA A 247 -9.70 3.42 11.92
C ALA A 247 -9.95 2.79 13.30
N ARG A 248 -9.96 1.46 13.41
CA ARG A 248 -10.13 0.73 14.68
C ARG A 248 -8.98 0.89 15.66
N LEU A 249 -7.77 1.16 15.15
CA LEU A 249 -6.58 1.22 16.00
C LEU A 249 -6.63 2.44 16.92
N PRO A 250 -6.36 2.30 18.22
CA PRO A 250 -6.15 3.44 19.09
C PRO A 250 -4.81 4.10 18.75
N GLY A 251 -4.71 5.41 18.97
CA GLY A 251 -3.45 6.13 18.91
C GLY A 251 -2.83 6.28 17.52
N ARG A 252 -1.71 7.00 17.50
CA ARG A 252 -0.95 7.37 16.31
C ARG A 252 0.47 6.80 16.34
N PHE A 253 1.15 6.95 17.49
CA PHE A 253 2.54 6.54 17.66
C PHE A 253 2.62 5.20 18.37
N VAL A 254 3.49 4.33 17.86
CA VAL A 254 3.83 3.06 18.50
C VAL A 254 5.16 3.20 19.20
N LEU A 255 5.26 2.65 20.42
CA LEU A 255 6.48 2.58 21.20
C LEU A 255 7.17 1.22 20.97
N MET A 256 8.40 1.27 20.49
CA MET A 256 9.30 0.12 20.43
C MET A 256 10.32 0.21 21.57
N GLY A 257 10.52 -0.88 22.28
CA GLY A 257 11.29 -0.93 23.52
C GLY A 257 10.39 -0.98 24.76
N GLU A 258 10.98 -0.91 25.93
CA GLU A 258 10.29 -1.01 27.21
C GLU A 258 10.35 0.31 27.99
N GLU A 259 9.21 0.77 28.49
CA GLU A 259 9.11 1.93 29.37
C GLU A 259 9.78 1.61 30.72
N LYS A 260 10.67 2.50 31.17
CA LYS A 260 11.33 2.40 32.45
C LYS A 260 10.48 3.08 33.53
N LYS A 261 9.99 2.32 34.49
CA LYS A 261 9.06 2.82 35.53
C LYS A 261 9.73 3.60 36.69
N ASP A 262 11.06 3.54 36.77
CA ASP A 262 11.83 4.04 37.95
C ASP A 262 12.25 5.51 37.81
N PHE A 263 11.80 6.23 36.78
CA PHE A 263 12.17 7.65 36.59
C PHE A 263 11.03 8.58 37.00
N ASP A 264 11.33 9.60 37.76
CA ASP A 264 10.39 10.64 38.18
C ASP A 264 10.03 11.59 37.02
N GLU A 265 10.99 11.86 36.14
CA GLU A 265 10.79 12.70 34.98
C GLU A 265 10.15 11.87 33.83
N GLU A 266 8.97 12.30 33.37
CA GLU A 266 8.15 11.57 32.38
C GLU A 266 8.95 11.24 31.11
N ALA A 267 9.75 12.18 30.60
CA ALA A 267 10.55 11.99 29.40
C ALA A 267 11.57 10.85 29.54
N LEU A 268 12.22 10.73 30.70
CA LEU A 268 13.27 9.71 30.92
C LEU A 268 12.73 8.29 31.02
N ARG A 269 11.45 8.11 31.28
CA ARG A 269 10.77 6.78 31.23
C ARG A 269 10.93 6.08 29.90
N TYR A 270 11.04 6.84 28.83
CA TYR A 270 11.17 6.32 27.46
C TYR A 270 12.62 6.22 26.97
N SER A 271 13.60 6.44 27.86
CA SER A 271 15.02 6.27 27.50
C SER A 271 15.32 4.82 27.09
N GLY A 272 15.87 4.66 25.90
CA GLY A 272 16.07 3.36 25.24
C GLY A 272 14.94 2.96 24.29
N CYS A 273 13.94 3.84 24.09
CA CYS A 273 12.78 3.53 23.23
C CYS A 273 12.81 4.28 21.91
N VAL A 274 11.98 3.79 20.96
CA VAL A 274 11.78 4.38 19.65
C VAL A 274 10.30 4.67 19.47
N PHE A 275 9.94 5.91 19.14
CA PHE A 275 8.59 6.29 18.72
C PHE A 275 8.49 6.26 17.20
N TYR A 276 7.50 5.56 16.69
CA TYR A 276 7.21 5.44 15.28
C TYR A 276 5.80 5.92 14.95
N ASP A 277 5.65 6.87 14.00
CA ASP A 277 4.36 7.37 13.51
C ASP A 277 3.70 6.31 12.63
N PHE A 278 3.05 5.34 13.26
CA PHE A 278 2.46 4.19 12.58
C PHE A 278 1.13 4.54 11.89
N ASN A 279 0.27 5.34 12.52
CA ASN A 279 -1.11 5.53 12.09
C ASN A 279 -1.56 6.99 12.17
N ASN A 280 -1.06 7.82 11.26
CA ASN A 280 -1.52 9.19 11.10
C ASN A 280 -2.85 9.22 10.35
N PHE A 281 -3.91 8.76 11.03
CA PHE A 281 -5.21 8.50 10.44
C PHE A 281 -5.81 9.72 9.71
N SER A 282 -5.70 10.92 10.27
CA SER A 282 -6.24 12.14 9.64
C SER A 282 -5.55 12.47 8.33
N LYS A 283 -4.20 12.40 8.30
CA LYS A 283 -3.40 12.62 7.09
C LYS A 283 -3.72 11.54 6.05
N ASP A 284 -3.73 10.28 6.47
CA ASP A 284 -3.96 9.13 5.58
C ASP A 284 -5.37 9.13 4.98
N LEU A 285 -6.38 9.51 5.76
CA LEU A 285 -7.76 9.66 5.29
C LEU A 285 -7.84 10.77 4.24
N TYR A 286 -7.24 11.95 4.50
CA TYR A 286 -7.24 13.06 3.57
C TYR A 286 -6.53 12.71 2.26
N GLU A 287 -5.29 12.24 2.33
CA GLU A 287 -4.47 11.94 1.16
C GLU A 287 -5.05 10.79 0.30
N SER A 288 -5.78 9.88 0.92
CA SER A 288 -6.36 8.73 0.24
C SER A 288 -7.50 9.06 -0.72
N TYR A 289 -8.30 10.11 -0.43
CA TYR A 289 -9.53 10.39 -1.19
C TYR A 289 -9.47 11.69 -2.00
N TRP A 290 -8.57 12.63 -1.70
CA TRP A 290 -8.57 13.97 -2.28
C TRP A 290 -8.54 13.97 -3.81
N GLN A 291 -7.73 13.10 -4.43
CA GLN A 291 -7.66 13.01 -5.89
C GLN A 291 -8.97 12.44 -6.49
N LEU A 292 -9.56 11.42 -5.86
CA LEU A 292 -10.85 10.86 -6.29
C LEU A 292 -11.97 11.89 -6.16
N ILE A 293 -12.02 12.65 -5.08
CA ILE A 293 -12.98 13.73 -4.91
C ILE A 293 -12.88 14.72 -6.06
N HIS A 294 -11.65 15.10 -6.46
CA HIS A 294 -11.44 16.03 -7.56
C HIS A 294 -12.13 15.59 -8.85
N TYR A 295 -12.03 14.32 -9.20
CA TYR A 295 -12.64 13.76 -10.41
C TYR A 295 -14.12 13.42 -10.26
N MET A 296 -14.58 13.04 -9.07
CA MET A 296 -15.93 12.53 -8.83
C MET A 296 -16.90 13.57 -8.26
N LYS A 297 -16.47 14.75 -7.85
CA LYS A 297 -17.30 15.76 -7.15
C LYS A 297 -18.53 16.26 -7.92
N THR A 298 -18.59 16.04 -9.22
CA THR A 298 -19.73 16.41 -10.10
C THR A 298 -20.58 15.22 -10.53
N ASP A 299 -20.22 14.01 -10.13
CA ASP A 299 -20.96 12.78 -10.36
C ASP A 299 -21.66 12.35 -9.06
N ILE A 300 -22.99 12.37 -9.05
CA ILE A 300 -23.78 12.05 -7.86
C ILE A 300 -23.50 10.63 -7.34
N SER A 301 -23.34 9.65 -8.23
CA SER A 301 -23.06 8.27 -7.84
C SER A 301 -21.68 8.14 -7.19
N GLY A 302 -20.71 8.87 -7.72
CA GLY A 302 -19.37 8.97 -7.15
C GLY A 302 -19.35 9.64 -5.76
N VAL A 303 -20.07 10.75 -5.63
CA VAL A 303 -20.18 11.46 -4.32
C VAL A 303 -20.85 10.57 -3.27
N VAL A 304 -21.93 9.91 -3.65
CA VAL A 304 -22.64 8.95 -2.78
C VAL A 304 -21.69 7.84 -2.33
N ALA A 305 -20.90 7.26 -3.23
CA ALA A 305 -19.94 6.21 -2.89
C ALA A 305 -18.80 6.71 -1.97
N LEU A 306 -18.37 7.95 -2.10
CA LEU A 306 -17.39 8.57 -1.20
C LEU A 306 -17.96 8.69 0.23
N PHE A 307 -19.22 9.13 0.39
CA PHE A 307 -19.89 9.16 1.70
C PHE A 307 -20.13 7.76 2.26
N ASP A 308 -20.54 6.79 1.45
CA ASP A 308 -20.73 5.40 1.89
C ASP A 308 -19.42 4.76 2.33
N SER A 309 -18.29 5.11 1.65
CA SER A 309 -16.94 4.70 2.07
C SER A 309 -16.58 5.30 3.44
N LEU A 310 -16.83 6.59 3.62
CA LEU A 310 -16.56 7.26 4.89
C LEU A 310 -17.47 6.73 6.03
N LEU A 311 -18.72 6.39 5.72
CA LEU A 311 -19.64 5.75 6.65
C LEU A 311 -19.14 4.36 7.09
N THR A 312 -18.60 3.57 6.16
CA THR A 312 -17.97 2.27 6.46
C THR A 312 -16.81 2.44 7.44
N VAL A 313 -15.98 3.45 7.22
CA VAL A 313 -14.87 3.79 8.10
C VAL A 313 -15.37 4.25 9.47
N ALA A 314 -16.41 5.07 9.51
CA ALA A 314 -17.00 5.60 10.76
C ALA A 314 -17.54 4.49 11.65
N TYR A 315 -18.24 3.50 11.09
CA TYR A 315 -18.78 2.36 11.87
C TYR A 315 -17.69 1.51 12.55
N ALA A 316 -16.48 1.54 12.02
CA ALA A 316 -15.36 0.75 12.54
C ALA A 316 -14.40 1.58 13.42
N ALA A 317 -14.54 2.89 13.40
CA ALA A 317 -13.54 3.78 13.97
C ALA A 317 -13.49 3.73 15.50
N HIS A 318 -12.27 3.80 16.02
CA HIS A 318 -12.08 4.05 17.45
C HIS A 318 -12.65 5.43 17.82
N PRO A 319 -13.31 5.60 18.98
CA PRO A 319 -13.97 6.86 19.38
C PRO A 319 -13.09 8.11 19.22
N LYS A 320 -11.82 8.03 19.56
CA LYS A 320 -10.86 9.14 19.41
C LYS A 320 -10.65 9.63 17.97
N LYS A 321 -11.06 8.86 16.95
CA LYS A 321 -10.92 9.20 15.53
C LYS A 321 -12.18 9.76 14.90
N LEU A 322 -13.30 9.70 15.60
CA LEU A 322 -14.58 10.14 15.07
C LEU A 322 -14.61 11.65 14.78
N SER A 323 -13.91 12.46 15.57
CA SER A 323 -13.76 13.90 15.30
C SER A 323 -13.14 14.18 13.94
N TYR A 324 -12.09 13.43 13.54
CA TYR A 324 -11.47 13.56 12.22
C TYR A 324 -12.41 13.14 11.09
N ILE A 325 -13.21 12.09 11.32
CA ILE A 325 -14.19 11.62 10.33
C ILE A 325 -15.31 12.66 10.15
N LYS A 326 -15.76 13.29 11.22
CA LYS A 326 -16.71 14.42 11.20
C LYS A 326 -16.17 15.58 10.37
N ASP A 327 -14.95 16.01 10.67
CA ASP A 327 -14.31 17.12 9.95
C ASP A 327 -14.15 16.78 8.46
N TYR A 328 -13.77 15.55 8.15
CA TYR A 328 -13.64 15.09 6.78
C TYR A 328 -15.00 14.97 6.06
N SER A 329 -16.04 14.55 6.75
CA SER A 329 -17.43 14.54 6.23
C SER A 329 -17.91 15.94 5.87
N ASN A 330 -17.61 16.93 6.72
CA ASN A 330 -17.91 18.34 6.45
C ASN A 330 -17.12 18.88 5.26
N TYR A 331 -15.82 18.55 5.18
CA TYR A 331 -14.96 18.89 4.05
C TYR A 331 -15.52 18.32 2.74
N LEU A 332 -15.89 17.04 2.71
CA LEU A 332 -16.48 16.39 1.55
C LEU A 332 -17.79 17.06 1.12
N SER A 333 -18.67 17.33 2.08
CA SER A 333 -19.95 18.00 1.82
C SER A 333 -19.74 19.42 1.23
N ASN A 334 -18.83 20.20 1.78
CA ASN A 334 -18.54 21.55 1.31
C ASN A 334 -17.99 21.57 -0.12
N LEU A 335 -17.23 20.54 -0.53
CA LEU A 335 -16.67 20.44 -1.87
C LEU A 335 -17.66 19.90 -2.91
N THR A 336 -18.61 19.08 -2.48
CA THR A 336 -19.48 18.35 -3.43
C THR A 336 -20.86 18.98 -3.56
N SER A 337 -21.51 19.37 -2.44
CA SER A 337 -22.88 19.88 -2.43
C SER A 337 -23.14 21.08 -3.36
N PRO A 338 -22.20 22.03 -3.56
CA PRO A 338 -22.41 23.15 -4.50
C PRO A 338 -22.59 22.73 -5.97
N ASN A 339 -22.17 21.51 -6.33
CA ASN A 339 -22.27 21.02 -7.71
C ASN A 339 -23.66 20.45 -8.05
N PHE A 340 -24.52 20.24 -7.04
CA PHE A 340 -25.85 19.64 -7.22
C PHE A 340 -26.95 20.66 -6.89
N THR A 341 -27.79 20.97 -7.87
CA THR A 341 -28.91 21.91 -7.73
C THR A 341 -30.22 21.19 -7.41
N GLU A 342 -30.35 19.94 -7.84
CA GLU A 342 -31.55 19.16 -7.71
C GLU A 342 -31.78 18.70 -6.27
N ARG A 343 -33.04 18.78 -5.81
CA ARG A 343 -33.44 18.45 -4.43
C ARG A 343 -33.12 17.00 -4.06
N LEU A 344 -33.35 16.05 -4.95
CA LEU A 344 -33.11 14.62 -4.66
C LEU A 344 -31.64 14.32 -4.47
N ASP A 345 -30.75 14.92 -5.26
CA ASP A 345 -29.31 14.73 -5.13
C ASP A 345 -28.80 15.29 -3.81
N ARG A 346 -29.22 16.50 -3.44
CA ARG A 346 -28.87 17.13 -2.16
C ARG A 346 -29.35 16.30 -0.98
N GLN A 347 -30.62 15.88 -1.00
CA GLN A 347 -31.19 15.04 0.04
C GLN A 347 -30.37 13.74 0.22
N ASN A 348 -29.97 13.13 -0.86
CA ASN A 348 -29.20 11.89 -0.86
C ASN A 348 -27.82 12.08 -0.20
N ILE A 349 -27.14 13.22 -0.45
CA ILE A 349 -25.86 13.59 0.19
C ILE A 349 -26.07 13.89 1.67
N GLU A 350 -27.07 14.72 2.00
CA GLU A 350 -27.39 15.14 3.36
C GLU A 350 -27.75 13.95 4.27
N GLU A 351 -28.54 12.99 3.79
CA GLU A 351 -28.90 11.79 4.54
C GLU A 351 -27.66 10.98 4.95
N ARG A 352 -26.69 10.83 4.05
CA ARG A 352 -25.44 10.11 4.36
C ARG A 352 -24.56 10.86 5.32
N GLN A 353 -24.42 12.16 5.12
CA GLN A 353 -23.69 13.02 6.04
C GLN A 353 -24.28 12.95 7.45
N GLN A 354 -25.62 13.05 7.57
CA GLN A 354 -26.31 12.97 8.86
C GLN A 354 -26.11 11.61 9.56
N ARG A 355 -26.06 10.52 8.79
CA ARG A 355 -25.74 9.20 9.36
C ARG A 355 -24.34 9.16 9.95
N ILE A 356 -23.34 9.74 9.28
CA ILE A 356 -21.96 9.82 9.80
C ILE A 356 -21.95 10.68 11.09
N LEU A 357 -22.58 11.84 11.06
CA LEU A 357 -22.66 12.74 12.20
C LEU A 357 -23.41 12.11 13.41
N GLY A 358 -24.43 11.28 13.13
CA GLY A 358 -25.15 10.51 14.14
C GLY A 358 -24.24 9.55 14.91
N ILE A 359 -23.36 8.79 14.21
CA ILE A 359 -22.39 7.90 14.85
C ILE A 359 -21.46 8.68 15.78
N VAL A 360 -20.99 9.84 15.35
CA VAL A 360 -20.08 10.68 16.15
C VAL A 360 -20.77 11.19 17.42
N CYS A 361 -22.02 11.63 17.31
CA CYS A 361 -22.77 12.17 18.46
C CYS A 361 -23.17 11.10 19.49
N ASP A 362 -23.36 9.85 19.08
CA ASP A 362 -23.74 8.76 19.99
C ASP A 362 -22.54 8.26 20.83
N GLU A 363 -21.34 8.39 20.33
CA GLU A 363 -20.09 8.02 21.04
C GLU A 363 -19.54 9.18 21.93
N GLU A 364 -19.99 10.44 21.72
CA GLU A 364 -19.66 11.58 22.59
C GLU A 364 -20.53 11.64 23.85
N LYS A 365 -21.55 10.76 24.01
CA LYS A 365 -22.42 10.65 25.19
C LYS A 365 -21.97 9.55 26.14
#